data_e45ba556336f6d515d7a42b000adc1f8
#
_entry.id   e45ba556336f6d515d7a42b000adc1f8
#
_cell.length_a   1.000
_cell.length_b   1.000
_cell.length_c   1.000
_cell.angle_alpha   90.00
_cell.angle_beta   90.00
_cell.angle_gamma   90.00
#
_symmetry.space_group_name_H-M   'P 1'
#
loop_
_entity.id
_entity.type
_entity.pdbx_description
1 polymer ?
#
loop_
_entity_poly.entity_id
_entity_poly.type
_entity_poly.pdbx_seq_one_letter_code
_entity_poly.pdbx_strand_id
1 'polypeptide(L)'
;MSRMILKVGRPGEDSILRAITVGRGSALELELVGVPDGVVHVTFHAGRPGTENYSMASASPLPDGRWGVYASGLHFPNVGRAKYHVTGKDGRDGSVWLGRGRLNIEQSVLNVDPDAIPLVPDDAYVRNPVTGLWHKLNVTVENGVLTPEFSDQGVSR
;
A
#
# COMPACT_ATOMS: atom_id res chain seq x y z
N MET A 1 -2.88 8.02 -4.39
CA MET A 1 -3.22 7.98 -2.96
C MET A 1 -4.54 7.24 -2.78
N SER A 2 -4.57 6.29 -1.88
CA SER A 2 -5.79 5.55 -1.55
C SER A 2 -6.50 6.20 -0.37
N ARG A 3 -7.81 6.32 -0.45
CA ARG A 3 -8.66 6.83 0.63
C ARG A 3 -9.68 5.79 1.04
N MET A 4 -9.85 5.55 2.33
CA MET A 4 -10.75 4.54 2.84
C MET A 4 -11.40 4.97 4.16
N ILE A 5 -12.65 4.59 4.34
CA ILE A 5 -13.35 4.71 5.61
C ILE A 5 -13.27 3.36 6.34
N LEU A 6 -12.79 3.38 7.56
CA LEU A 6 -12.59 2.20 8.39
C LEU A 6 -13.42 2.31 9.67
N LYS A 7 -14.38 1.42 9.82
CA LYS A 7 -15.15 1.33 11.07
C LYS A 7 -14.35 0.49 12.07
N VAL A 8 -13.92 1.11 13.15
CA VAL A 8 -13.18 0.41 14.22
C VAL A 8 -14.09 -0.33 15.16
N GLY A 9 -13.54 -1.34 15.84
CA GLY A 9 -14.27 -2.16 16.78
C GLY A 9 -14.48 -1.50 18.14
N ARG A 10 -15.27 -2.14 18.96
CA ARG A 10 -15.49 -1.71 20.35
C ARG A 10 -14.27 -2.05 21.22
N PRO A 11 -13.96 -1.24 22.24
CA PRO A 11 -12.89 -1.53 23.17
C PRO A 11 -13.08 -2.90 23.85
N GLY A 12 -11.99 -3.65 23.99
CA GLY A 12 -12.01 -4.95 24.64
C GLY A 12 -12.52 -6.11 23.79
N GLU A 13 -13.00 -5.85 22.58
CA GLU A 13 -13.35 -6.87 21.60
C GLU A 13 -12.19 -7.09 20.62
N ASP A 14 -11.91 -8.35 20.30
CA ASP A 14 -10.95 -8.70 19.24
C ASP A 14 -11.62 -8.52 17.87
N SER A 15 -11.82 -7.27 17.48
CA SER A 15 -12.53 -6.93 16.26
C SER A 15 -11.64 -7.10 15.04
N ILE A 16 -12.15 -7.85 14.06
CA ILE A 16 -11.52 -7.99 12.75
C ILE A 16 -12.06 -6.87 11.87
N LEU A 17 -11.14 -6.02 11.42
CA LEU A 17 -11.45 -4.89 10.58
C LEU A 17 -11.31 -5.25 9.08
N ARG A 18 -11.82 -4.38 8.25
CA ARG A 18 -11.77 -4.55 6.80
C ARG A 18 -10.32 -4.65 6.29
N ALA A 19 -10.09 -5.52 5.33
CA ALA A 19 -8.80 -5.60 4.66
C ALA A 19 -8.46 -4.30 3.91
N ILE A 20 -7.21 -3.89 4.00
CA ILE A 20 -6.67 -2.73 3.31
C ILE A 20 -5.71 -3.19 2.22
N THR A 21 -5.87 -2.65 1.02
CA THR A 21 -4.93 -2.85 -0.08
C THR A 21 -4.31 -1.51 -0.45
N VAL A 22 -3.00 -1.44 -0.48
CA VAL A 22 -2.24 -0.23 -0.79
C VAL A 22 -1.11 -0.56 -1.75
N GLY A 23 -0.81 0.36 -2.66
CA GLY A 23 0.37 0.23 -3.52
C GLY A 23 1.66 0.50 -2.75
N ARG A 24 2.71 -0.25 -3.05
CA ARG A 24 4.04 -0.01 -2.51
C ARG A 24 4.45 1.45 -2.74
N GLY A 25 4.89 2.10 -1.68
CA GLY A 25 5.29 3.50 -1.71
C GLY A 25 4.15 4.51 -1.89
N SER A 26 2.90 4.06 -2.00
CA SER A 26 1.73 4.93 -2.06
C SER A 26 1.29 5.38 -0.68
N ALA A 27 0.79 6.61 -0.60
CA ALA A 27 0.17 7.10 0.62
C ALA A 27 -1.23 6.50 0.79
N LEU A 28 -1.61 6.31 2.05
CA LEU A 28 -2.92 5.84 2.46
C LEU A 28 -3.56 6.88 3.38
N GLU A 29 -4.77 7.28 3.06
CA GLU A 29 -5.59 8.15 3.90
C GLU A 29 -6.74 7.32 4.47
N LEU A 30 -6.81 7.23 5.79
CA LEU A 30 -7.88 6.53 6.49
C LEU A 30 -8.75 7.50 7.28
N GLU A 31 -10.03 7.29 7.23
CA GLU A 31 -10.99 7.91 8.11
C GLU A 31 -11.54 6.84 9.05
N LEU A 32 -11.22 6.97 10.34
CA LEU A 32 -11.66 6.04 11.35
C LEU A 32 -12.98 6.48 11.95
N VAL A 33 -13.96 5.61 11.91
CA VAL A 33 -15.32 5.84 12.40
C VAL A 33 -15.61 4.87 13.55
N GLY A 34 -16.33 5.33 14.55
CA GLY A 34 -16.72 4.49 15.70
C GLY A 34 -15.68 4.43 16.81
N VAL A 35 -14.73 5.34 16.82
CA VAL A 35 -13.81 5.49 17.95
C VAL A 35 -14.59 5.93 19.17
N PRO A 36 -14.44 5.22 20.32
CA PRO A 36 -15.19 5.56 21.53
C PRO A 36 -14.89 6.95 22.06
N ASP A 37 -15.87 7.58 22.67
CA ASP A 37 -15.66 8.80 23.43
C ASP A 37 -14.66 8.55 24.56
N GLY A 38 -13.84 9.54 24.85
CA GLY A 38 -12.79 9.40 25.89
C GLY A 38 -11.45 8.91 25.35
N VAL A 39 -11.37 8.45 24.12
CA VAL A 39 -10.10 8.18 23.46
C VAL A 39 -9.49 9.52 23.03
N VAL A 40 -8.27 9.79 23.49
CA VAL A 40 -7.55 11.06 23.24
C VAL A 40 -6.41 10.92 22.24
N HIS A 41 -5.93 9.70 22.01
CA HIS A 41 -4.92 9.40 21.01
C HIS A 41 -5.30 8.14 20.26
N VAL A 42 -5.11 8.15 18.95
CA VAL A 42 -5.31 6.97 18.08
C VAL A 42 -4.09 6.78 17.21
N THR A 43 -3.66 5.54 17.09
CA THR A 43 -2.47 5.17 16.31
C THR A 43 -2.81 4.00 15.38
N PHE A 44 -2.44 4.15 14.14
CA PHE A 44 -2.46 3.09 13.14
C PHE A 44 -1.10 2.42 13.09
N HIS A 45 -1.08 1.10 13.18
CA HIS A 45 0.15 0.31 13.11
C HIS A 45 0.11 -0.57 11.87
N ALA A 46 1.08 -0.42 11.00
CA ALA A 46 1.29 -1.29 9.85
C ALA A 46 2.38 -2.30 10.17
N GLY A 47 2.12 -3.56 9.85
CA GLY A 47 3.05 -4.64 10.12
C GLY A 47 3.00 -5.14 11.56
N ARG A 48 3.92 -6.05 11.86
CA ARG A 48 4.02 -6.67 13.18
C ARG A 48 5.10 -5.96 14.01
N PRO A 49 4.82 -5.59 15.26
CA PRO A 49 5.84 -5.02 16.14
C PRO A 49 7.07 -5.90 16.23
N GLY A 50 8.26 -5.28 16.18
CA GLY A 50 9.53 -5.99 16.24
C GLY A 50 10.04 -6.52 14.90
N THR A 51 9.34 -6.28 13.80
CA THR A 51 9.79 -6.61 12.44
C THR A 51 10.30 -5.37 11.71
N GLU A 52 11.12 -5.58 10.66
CA GLU A 52 11.67 -4.48 9.85
C GLU A 52 10.61 -3.65 9.13
N ASN A 53 9.44 -4.23 8.89
CA ASN A 53 8.34 -3.58 8.17
C ASN A 53 7.32 -2.92 9.11
N TYR A 54 7.63 -2.85 10.38
CA TYR A 54 6.74 -2.21 11.34
C TYR A 54 6.84 -0.69 11.28
N SER A 55 5.69 -0.05 11.15
CA SER A 55 5.60 1.41 11.18
C SER A 55 4.30 1.87 11.83
N MET A 56 4.30 3.08 12.33
CA MET A 56 3.16 3.71 13.01
C MET A 56 2.83 5.05 12.39
N ALA A 57 1.55 5.35 12.33
CA ALA A 57 1.05 6.67 11.96
C ALA A 57 0.05 7.15 13.00
N SER A 58 0.26 8.34 13.53
CA SER A 58 -0.67 8.95 14.48
C SER A 58 -1.89 9.52 13.75
N ALA A 59 -3.06 9.31 14.31
CA ALA A 59 -4.29 9.89 13.81
C ALA A 59 -4.51 11.29 14.39
N SER A 60 -5.24 12.11 13.65
CA SER A 60 -5.70 13.43 14.08
C SER A 60 -7.21 13.44 14.24
N PRO A 61 -7.74 14.09 15.28
CA PRO A 61 -9.19 14.21 15.43
C PRO A 61 -9.80 15.03 14.29
N LEU A 62 -10.91 14.56 13.77
CA LEU A 62 -11.73 15.21 12.76
C LEU A 62 -13.05 15.68 13.39
N PRO A 63 -13.80 16.58 12.74
CA PRO A 63 -15.16 16.89 13.16
C PRO A 63 -16.03 15.64 13.28
N ASP A 64 -17.04 15.67 14.14
CA ASP A 64 -18.01 14.60 14.35
C ASP A 64 -17.45 13.31 15.02
N GLY A 65 -16.35 13.43 15.78
CA GLY A 65 -15.79 12.29 16.52
C GLY A 65 -15.03 11.28 15.66
N ARG A 66 -14.79 11.60 14.38
CA ARG A 66 -13.98 10.79 13.48
C ARG A 66 -12.49 11.09 13.67
N TRP A 67 -11.65 10.20 13.21
CA TRP A 67 -10.20 10.36 13.26
C TRP A 67 -9.59 10.13 11.88
N GLY A 68 -8.70 10.97 11.47
CA GLY A 68 -7.99 10.86 10.20
C GLY A 68 -6.58 10.35 10.37
N VAL A 69 -6.19 9.35 9.59
CA VAL A 69 -4.82 8.84 9.52
C VAL A 69 -4.28 9.13 8.13
N TYR A 70 -3.11 9.75 8.08
CA TYR A 70 -2.32 9.84 6.86
C TYR A 70 -1.05 9.01 7.03
N ALA A 71 -0.95 7.94 6.28
CA ALA A 71 0.24 7.11 6.21
C ALA A 71 0.96 7.37 4.89
N SER A 72 2.16 7.93 4.96
CA SER A 72 2.97 8.17 3.77
C SER A 72 3.46 6.87 3.14
N GLY A 73 3.92 6.92 1.90
CA GLY A 73 4.44 5.74 1.21
C GLY A 73 5.61 5.05 1.91
N LEU A 74 6.30 5.75 2.82
CA LEU A 74 7.36 5.18 3.64
C LEU A 74 6.89 4.09 4.61
N HIS A 75 5.59 4.06 4.92
CA HIS A 75 5.00 3.02 5.76
C HIS A 75 4.80 1.69 5.03
N PHE A 76 4.90 1.68 3.70
CA PHE A 76 4.62 0.51 2.85
C PHE A 76 5.78 0.23 1.89
N PRO A 77 6.98 -0.10 2.42
CA PRO A 77 8.17 -0.22 1.58
C PRO A 77 8.27 -1.53 0.80
N ASN A 78 7.64 -2.60 1.29
CA ASN A 78 7.79 -3.95 0.75
C ASN A 78 6.46 -4.55 0.32
N VAL A 79 6.44 -5.12 -0.88
CA VAL A 79 5.30 -5.88 -1.40
C VAL A 79 5.09 -7.14 -0.56
N GLY A 80 3.86 -7.46 -0.26
CA GLY A 80 3.48 -8.68 0.43
C GLY A 80 2.22 -8.54 1.26
N ARG A 81 1.93 -9.60 1.98
CA ARG A 81 0.82 -9.64 2.93
C ARG A 81 1.33 -9.32 4.32
N ALA A 82 0.67 -8.39 4.96
CA ALA A 82 0.95 -7.97 6.32
C ALA A 82 -0.35 -7.90 7.12
N LYS A 83 -0.24 -7.47 8.34
CA LYS A 83 -1.37 -7.14 9.20
C LYS A 83 -1.26 -5.69 9.63
N TYR A 84 -2.38 -5.10 9.96
CA TYR A 84 -2.43 -3.81 10.62
C TYR A 84 -3.30 -3.89 11.86
N HIS A 85 -3.11 -2.97 12.76
CA HIS A 85 -3.99 -2.81 13.92
C HIS A 85 -4.13 -1.34 14.29
N VAL A 86 -5.19 -1.04 15.00
CA VAL A 86 -5.50 0.29 15.48
C VAL A 86 -5.60 0.24 17.00
N THR A 87 -4.87 1.12 17.65
CA THR A 87 -4.90 1.26 19.10
C THR A 87 -5.24 2.71 19.46
N GLY A 88 -5.78 2.88 20.65
CA GLY A 88 -6.03 4.19 21.21
C GLY A 88 -5.47 4.31 22.62
N LYS A 89 -5.46 5.51 23.13
CA LYS A 89 -5.24 5.80 24.55
C LYS A 89 -6.38 6.63 25.08
N ASP A 90 -6.84 6.31 26.27
CA ASP A 90 -7.79 7.13 27.00
C ASP A 90 -7.09 8.30 27.73
N GLY A 91 -7.85 9.17 28.38
CA GLY A 91 -7.32 10.31 29.12
C GLY A 91 -6.47 9.95 30.35
N ARG A 92 -6.38 8.68 30.70
CA ARG A 92 -5.57 8.14 31.82
C ARG A 92 -4.38 7.31 31.33
N ASP A 93 -3.97 7.46 30.08
CA ASP A 93 -2.94 6.64 29.42
C ASP A 93 -3.24 5.14 29.33
N GLY A 94 -4.48 4.73 29.56
CA GLY A 94 -4.93 3.36 29.34
C GLY A 94 -4.95 3.01 27.87
N SER A 95 -4.39 1.86 27.49
CA SER A 95 -4.42 1.38 26.13
C SER A 95 -5.78 0.84 25.77
N VAL A 96 -6.31 1.22 24.61
CA VAL A 96 -7.58 0.78 24.06
C VAL A 96 -7.33 0.07 22.75
N TRP A 97 -7.75 -1.18 22.63
CA TRP A 97 -7.67 -1.95 21.40
C TRP A 97 -8.89 -1.64 20.52
N LEU A 98 -8.65 -1.19 19.29
CA LEU A 98 -9.70 -0.78 18.36
C LEU A 98 -9.91 -1.74 17.19
N GLY A 99 -9.02 -2.69 17.02
CA GLY A 99 -9.15 -3.75 16.03
C GLY A 99 -7.90 -4.03 15.21
N ARG A 100 -7.98 -5.09 14.41
CA ARG A 100 -6.90 -5.55 13.53
C ARG A 100 -7.46 -6.01 12.20
N GLY A 101 -6.64 -6.02 11.17
CA GLY A 101 -7.03 -6.48 9.84
C GLY A 101 -5.85 -6.89 8.98
N ARG A 102 -6.15 -7.30 7.77
CA ARG A 102 -5.16 -7.65 6.77
C ARG A 102 -4.70 -6.41 6.02
N LEU A 103 -3.42 -6.35 5.73
CA LEU A 103 -2.81 -5.30 4.92
C LEU A 103 -2.11 -5.97 3.74
N ASN A 104 -2.57 -5.68 2.54
CA ASN A 104 -1.95 -6.15 1.31
C ASN A 104 -1.20 -5.00 0.67
N ILE A 105 0.11 -5.16 0.49
CA ILE A 105 0.94 -4.18 -0.20
C ILE A 105 1.26 -4.74 -1.57
N GLU A 106 0.74 -4.09 -2.60
CA GLU A 106 0.88 -4.52 -3.99
C GLU A 106 1.90 -3.66 -4.73
N GLN A 107 2.51 -4.22 -5.76
CA GLN A 107 3.35 -3.45 -6.66
C GLN A 107 2.48 -2.42 -7.38
N SER A 108 2.73 -1.13 -7.12
CA SER A 108 2.00 -0.06 -7.78
C SER A 108 2.66 0.30 -9.11
N VAL A 109 1.87 0.26 -10.18
CA VAL A 109 2.31 0.72 -11.50
C VAL A 109 2.40 2.25 -11.55
N LEU A 110 1.69 2.94 -10.67
CA LEU A 110 1.64 4.41 -10.61
C LEU A 110 2.84 5.02 -9.87
N ASN A 111 3.56 4.24 -9.09
CA ASN A 111 4.76 4.66 -8.36
C ASN A 111 6.04 4.17 -9.02
N VAL A 112 6.06 4.19 -10.33
CA VAL A 112 7.32 4.01 -11.04
C VAL A 112 8.14 5.26 -10.75
N ASP A 113 9.23 5.10 -10.00
CA ASP A 113 10.26 6.12 -9.90
C ASP A 113 10.67 6.48 -11.33
N PRO A 114 10.52 7.76 -11.76
CA PRO A 114 10.88 8.14 -13.13
C PRO A 114 12.37 7.88 -13.45
N ASP A 115 13.19 7.73 -12.41
CA ASP A 115 14.60 7.36 -12.55
C ASP A 115 14.83 5.84 -12.47
N ALA A 116 13.81 5.05 -12.13
CA ALA A 116 13.91 3.60 -12.11
C ALA A 116 13.87 3.03 -13.52
N ILE A 117 14.88 2.25 -13.88
CA ILE A 117 14.87 1.46 -15.10
C ILE A 117 13.80 0.36 -14.94
N PRO A 118 12.77 0.31 -15.80
CA PRO A 118 11.81 -0.77 -15.72
C PRO A 118 12.52 -2.10 -15.92
N LEU A 119 12.28 -3.05 -15.01
CA LEU A 119 12.73 -4.42 -15.17
C LEU A 119 11.90 -5.07 -16.28
N VAL A 120 12.40 -4.99 -17.50
CA VAL A 120 11.89 -5.82 -18.59
C VAL A 120 12.61 -7.15 -18.50
N PRO A 121 11.91 -8.28 -18.36
CA PRO A 121 12.55 -9.58 -18.41
C PRO A 121 13.40 -9.73 -19.68
N ASP A 122 14.62 -10.26 -19.56
CA ASP A 122 15.53 -10.43 -20.70
C ASP A 122 14.93 -11.31 -21.82
N ASP A 123 13.90 -12.05 -21.52
CA ASP A 123 13.19 -12.97 -22.40
C ASP A 123 11.76 -12.53 -22.73
N ALA A 124 11.45 -11.24 -22.60
CA ALA A 124 10.15 -10.71 -23.02
C ALA A 124 10.03 -10.71 -24.55
N TYR A 125 9.03 -11.39 -25.06
CA TYR A 125 8.74 -11.49 -26.48
C TYR A 125 7.29 -11.15 -26.78
N VAL A 126 7.07 -10.51 -27.90
CA VAL A 126 5.74 -10.19 -28.42
C VAL A 126 5.56 -10.88 -29.79
N ARG A 127 4.44 -11.57 -29.96
CA ARG A 127 4.13 -12.22 -31.22
C ARG A 127 3.57 -11.22 -32.21
N ASN A 128 4.15 -11.21 -33.42
CA ASN A 128 3.58 -10.47 -34.53
C ASN A 128 2.37 -11.29 -35.10
N PRO A 129 1.15 -10.75 -35.05
CA PRO A 129 -0.02 -11.51 -35.53
C PRO A 129 -0.07 -11.70 -37.04
N VAL A 130 0.68 -10.93 -37.82
CA VAL A 130 0.74 -11.05 -39.29
C VAL A 130 1.71 -12.12 -39.71
N THR A 131 2.91 -12.15 -39.12
CA THR A 131 3.96 -13.11 -39.49
C THR A 131 3.96 -14.37 -38.63
N GLY A 132 3.34 -14.32 -37.46
CA GLY A 132 3.40 -15.38 -36.46
C GLY A 132 4.72 -15.51 -35.73
N LEU A 133 5.67 -14.65 -36.03
CA LEU A 133 6.99 -14.65 -35.42
C LEU A 133 7.00 -13.89 -34.09
N TRP A 134 7.90 -14.29 -33.22
CA TRP A 134 8.11 -13.63 -31.93
C TRP A 134 9.29 -12.66 -32.00
N HIS A 135 9.08 -11.45 -31.53
CA HIS A 135 10.10 -10.40 -31.51
C HIS A 135 10.45 -10.09 -30.07
N LYS A 136 11.73 -9.98 -29.78
CA LYS A 136 12.20 -9.56 -28.46
C LYS A 136 11.84 -8.09 -28.22
N LEU A 137 11.23 -7.82 -27.08
CA LEU A 137 10.91 -6.48 -26.65
C LEU A 137 12.09 -5.89 -25.86
N ASN A 138 12.64 -4.77 -26.34
CA ASN A 138 13.59 -3.97 -25.62
C ASN A 138 12.92 -2.64 -25.27
N VAL A 139 13.20 -2.14 -24.06
CA VAL A 139 12.71 -0.83 -23.63
C VAL A 139 13.90 0.05 -23.30
N THR A 140 13.97 1.20 -23.94
CA THR A 140 14.96 2.23 -23.63
C THR A 140 14.30 3.37 -22.87
N VAL A 141 15.05 3.96 -21.95
CA VAL A 141 14.59 5.11 -21.16
C VAL A 141 15.53 6.28 -21.46
N GLU A 142 14.97 7.34 -22.05
CA GLU A 142 15.67 8.63 -22.23
C GLU A 142 14.83 9.75 -21.63
N ASN A 143 15.43 10.53 -20.77
CA ASN A 143 14.75 11.68 -20.12
C ASN A 143 13.41 11.34 -19.48
N GLY A 144 13.27 10.16 -18.87
CA GLY A 144 12.04 9.68 -18.28
C GLY A 144 10.99 9.16 -19.28
N VAL A 145 11.32 9.13 -20.57
CA VAL A 145 10.44 8.61 -21.63
C VAL A 145 10.79 7.16 -21.93
N LEU A 146 9.79 6.28 -21.82
CA LEU A 146 9.89 4.87 -22.18
C LEU A 146 9.66 4.70 -23.68
N THR A 147 10.64 4.15 -24.38
CA THR A 147 10.53 3.84 -25.81
C THR A 147 10.65 2.33 -26.01
N PRO A 148 9.57 1.64 -26.40
CA PRO A 148 9.65 0.23 -26.75
C PRO A 148 10.27 0.05 -28.13
N GLU A 149 11.18 -0.91 -28.26
CA GLU A 149 11.76 -1.34 -29.53
C GLU A 149 11.61 -2.85 -29.67
N PHE A 150 11.22 -3.28 -30.84
CA PHE A 150 11.15 -4.69 -31.18
C PHE A 150 12.35 -5.09 -32.02
N SER A 151 12.88 -6.28 -31.79
CA SER A 151 13.95 -6.82 -32.62
C SER A 151 13.49 -6.95 -34.06
N ASP A 152 14.36 -6.59 -35.03
CA ASP A 152 14.05 -6.65 -36.46
C ASP A 152 13.87 -8.09 -36.98
N GLN A 153 14.47 -9.05 -36.27
CA GLN A 153 14.37 -10.47 -36.65
C GLN A 153 13.45 -11.20 -35.68
N GLY A 154 12.33 -11.65 -36.20
CA GLY A 154 11.44 -12.53 -35.48
C GLY A 154 12.00 -13.96 -35.41
N VAL A 155 11.65 -14.63 -34.30
CA VAL A 155 11.98 -16.05 -34.09
C VAL A 155 10.74 -16.88 -33.97
N SER A 156 10.81 -18.11 -34.43
CA SER A 156 9.75 -19.11 -34.25
C SER A 156 9.86 -19.74 -32.87
N ARG A 157 8.75 -19.82 -32.18
CA ARG A 157 8.67 -20.46 -30.87
C ARG A 157 7.58 -21.49 -30.83
#